data_6df72a241d6b1e30a2a1ce750f8fc071
#
_entry.id   6df72a241d6b1e30a2a1ce750f8fc071
#
_cell.length_a   1.000
_cell.length_b   1.000
_cell.length_c   1.000
_cell.angle_alpha   90.00
_cell.angle_beta   90.00
_cell.angle_gamma   90.00
#
_symmetry.space_group_name_H-M   'P 1'
#
loop_
_entity.id
_entity.type
_entity.pdbx_description
1 polymer ?
#
loop_
_entity_poly.entity_id
_entity_poly.type
_entity_poly.pdbx_seq_one_letter_code
_entity_poly.pdbx_strand_id
1 'polypeptide(L)'
;LGPRTNVAYGDKVIGTNHTLPTKKAARYTGGLWVGKFMKTCTYQKVLTDEASAMIGEYCSRLCVLEGFLGHAEQANIRVRRYGGRNVPYAQAAE
;
A
#
# COMPACT_ATOMS: atom_id res chain seq x y z
N LEU A 1 30.51 8.55 5.40
CA LEU A 1 31.08 8.01 6.62
C LEU A 1 32.59 7.77 6.45
N GLY A 2 33.32 7.93 7.55
CA GLY A 2 34.76 7.67 7.61
C GLY A 2 35.65 8.87 7.24
N PRO A 3 36.95 8.73 7.49
CA PRO A 3 37.89 9.88 7.43
C PRO A 3 38.17 10.37 6.00
N ARG A 4 37.81 9.58 4.97
CA ARG A 4 38.00 9.94 3.57
C ARG A 4 36.83 10.69 2.96
N THR A 5 35.76 10.92 3.70
CA THR A 5 34.52 11.53 3.26
C THR A 5 34.26 12.83 4.05
N ASN A 6 33.68 13.81 3.40
CA ASN A 6 33.22 15.02 4.08
C ASN A 6 31.94 15.57 3.45
N VAL A 7 31.31 16.52 4.13
CA VAL A 7 30.04 17.13 3.71
C VAL A 7 30.17 17.84 2.36
N ALA A 8 31.27 18.55 2.12
CA ALA A 8 31.47 19.29 0.87
C ALA A 8 31.47 18.39 -0.37
N TYR A 9 31.94 17.15 -0.24
CA TYR A 9 31.87 16.17 -1.33
C TYR A 9 30.41 15.81 -1.66
N GLY A 10 29.60 15.60 -0.64
CA GLY A 10 28.16 15.36 -0.80
C GLY A 10 27.44 16.55 -1.44
N ASP A 11 27.86 17.78 -1.12
CA ASP A 11 27.26 18.99 -1.67
C ASP A 11 27.55 19.19 -3.16
N LYS A 12 28.62 18.64 -3.68
CA LYS A 12 29.14 19.02 -5.00
C LYS A 12 29.22 17.86 -6.00
N VAL A 13 29.87 16.75 -5.65
CA VAL A 13 30.36 15.84 -6.69
C VAL A 13 30.13 14.36 -6.43
N ILE A 14 29.79 13.95 -5.23
CA ILE A 14 29.75 12.53 -4.85
C ILE A 14 28.40 11.85 -5.20
N GLY A 15 27.41 12.63 -5.62
CA GLY A 15 26.15 12.12 -6.15
C GLY A 15 24.97 12.17 -5.19
N THR A 16 25.18 12.25 -3.90
CA THR A 16 24.08 12.42 -2.94
C THR A 16 23.51 13.83 -3.01
N ASN A 17 22.24 13.96 -2.73
CA ASN A 17 21.58 15.25 -2.61
C ASN A 17 20.80 15.31 -1.30
N HIS A 18 21.25 16.10 -0.37
CA HIS A 18 20.61 16.24 0.92
C HIS A 18 19.91 17.59 1.06
N THR A 19 18.91 17.64 1.93
CA THR A 19 18.32 18.88 2.46
C THR A 19 18.52 18.93 3.96
N LEU A 20 18.70 20.14 4.50
CA LEU A 20 18.82 20.29 5.94
C LEU A 20 17.52 19.87 6.64
N PRO A 21 17.60 19.13 7.76
CA PRO A 21 16.44 18.58 8.43
C PRO A 21 15.72 19.58 9.33
N THR A 22 15.43 20.77 8.78
CA THR A 22 14.70 21.81 9.50
C THR A 22 13.33 21.31 9.94
N LYS A 23 12.86 21.77 11.09
CA LYS A 23 11.57 21.39 11.68
C LYS A 23 11.36 19.87 11.74
N LYS A 24 12.42 19.12 12.03
CA LYS A 24 12.40 17.65 12.15
C LYS A 24 12.07 16.92 10.84
N ALA A 25 12.29 17.52 9.70
CA ALA A 25 12.00 16.92 8.39
C ALA A 25 12.74 15.58 8.16
N ALA A 26 13.90 15.37 8.78
CA ALA A 26 14.64 14.11 8.68
C ALA A 26 13.86 12.87 9.20
N ARG A 27 12.77 13.06 9.93
CA ARG A 27 11.86 11.96 10.33
C ARG A 27 11.01 11.45 9.17
N TYR A 28 10.84 12.25 8.12
CA TYR A 28 9.94 11.96 7.01
C TYR A 28 10.65 11.82 5.68
N THR A 29 11.84 12.39 5.53
CA THR A 29 12.57 12.40 4.26
C THR A 29 14.07 12.38 4.49
N GLY A 30 14.79 11.69 3.61
CA GLY A 30 16.24 11.65 3.58
C GLY A 30 16.88 12.70 2.65
N GLY A 31 16.09 13.57 2.05
CA GLY A 31 16.57 14.59 1.12
C GLY A 31 15.84 14.55 -0.23
N LEU A 32 16.45 15.20 -1.24
CA LEU A 32 15.91 15.27 -2.60
C LEU A 32 16.50 14.17 -3.49
N TRP A 33 15.68 13.65 -4.37
CA TRP A 33 16.08 12.72 -5.42
C TRP A 33 15.03 12.75 -6.56
N VAL A 34 15.35 12.17 -7.70
CA VAL A 34 14.48 12.20 -8.89
C VAL A 34 13.05 11.79 -8.60
N GLY A 35 12.85 10.77 -7.77
CA GLY A 35 11.52 10.29 -7.41
C GLY A 35 10.64 11.31 -6.70
N LYS A 36 11.18 12.38 -6.15
CA LYS A 36 10.38 13.47 -5.54
C LYS A 36 9.59 14.27 -6.58
N PHE A 37 10.01 14.24 -7.82
CA PHE A 37 9.33 14.90 -8.95
C PHE A 37 8.38 13.95 -9.69
N MET A 38 8.29 12.70 -9.26
CA MET A 38 7.49 11.65 -9.87
C MET A 38 6.26 11.34 -9.01
N LYS A 39 5.18 10.99 -9.67
CA LYS A 39 3.98 10.46 -9.01
C LYS A 39 3.96 8.95 -9.16
N THR A 40 3.87 8.26 -8.05
CA THR A 40 3.63 6.81 -8.07
C THR A 40 2.15 6.55 -8.25
N CYS A 41 1.80 5.79 -9.27
CA CYS A 41 0.46 5.27 -9.49
C CYS A 41 0.49 3.75 -9.32
N THR A 42 -0.53 3.21 -8.67
CA THR A 42 -0.66 1.78 -8.49
C THR A 42 -1.84 1.25 -9.29
N TYR A 43 -1.70 0.04 -9.80
CA TYR A 43 -2.75 -0.68 -10.51
C TYR A 43 -2.93 -2.03 -9.83
N GLN A 44 -4.18 -2.44 -9.70
CA GLN A 44 -4.49 -3.78 -9.22
C GLN A 44 -5.54 -4.42 -10.12
N LYS A 45 -5.35 -5.69 -10.42
CA LYS A 45 -6.29 -6.48 -11.21
C LYS A 45 -6.27 -7.93 -10.73
N VAL A 46 -7.43 -8.46 -10.38
CA VAL A 46 -7.61 -9.88 -10.11
C VAL A 46 -7.90 -10.58 -11.43
N LEU A 47 -7.17 -11.64 -11.75
CA LEU A 47 -7.16 -12.22 -13.09
C LEU A 47 -8.13 -13.39 -13.26
N THR A 48 -8.50 -14.08 -12.18
CA THR A 48 -9.39 -15.25 -12.25
C THR A 48 -10.53 -15.15 -11.26
N ASP A 49 -11.61 -15.89 -11.53
CA ASP A 49 -12.78 -15.94 -10.67
C ASP A 49 -12.45 -16.56 -9.31
N GLU A 50 -11.65 -17.63 -9.29
CA GLU A 50 -11.19 -18.32 -8.09
C GLU A 50 -10.37 -17.38 -7.21
N ALA A 51 -9.46 -16.63 -7.79
CA ALA A 51 -8.67 -15.62 -7.07
C ALA A 51 -9.55 -14.52 -6.49
N SER A 52 -10.56 -14.07 -7.26
CA SER A 52 -11.52 -13.07 -6.80
C SER A 52 -12.35 -13.56 -5.61
N ALA A 53 -12.80 -14.79 -5.67
CA ALA A 53 -13.54 -15.41 -4.57
C ALA A 53 -12.68 -15.57 -3.31
N MET A 54 -11.45 -16.08 -3.46
CA MET A 54 -10.53 -16.26 -2.34
C MET A 54 -10.18 -14.92 -1.68
N ILE A 55 -9.81 -13.92 -2.46
CA ILE A 55 -9.51 -12.56 -1.96
C ILE A 55 -10.75 -11.98 -1.28
N GLY A 56 -11.92 -12.18 -1.85
CA GLY A 56 -13.18 -11.71 -1.31
C GLY A 56 -13.48 -12.30 0.07
N GLU A 57 -13.19 -13.56 0.30
CA GLU A 57 -13.36 -14.20 1.62
C GLU A 57 -12.49 -13.53 2.70
N TYR A 58 -11.21 -13.32 2.41
CA TYR A 58 -10.31 -12.66 3.35
C TYR A 58 -10.67 -11.18 3.56
N CYS A 59 -10.99 -10.49 2.48
CA CYS A 59 -11.42 -9.10 2.53
C CYS A 59 -12.68 -8.92 3.39
N SER A 60 -13.69 -9.77 3.20
CA SER A 60 -14.92 -9.73 3.98
C SER A 60 -14.67 -9.91 5.48
N ARG A 61 -13.86 -10.90 5.84
CA ARG A 61 -13.51 -11.17 7.24
C ARG A 61 -12.79 -9.97 7.88
N LEU A 62 -11.81 -9.42 7.18
CA LEU A 62 -11.06 -8.27 7.67
C LEU A 62 -11.95 -7.03 7.82
N CYS A 63 -12.79 -6.75 6.83
CA CYS A 63 -13.73 -5.64 6.88
C CYS A 63 -14.72 -5.74 8.04
N VAL A 64 -15.20 -6.95 8.34
CA VAL A 64 -16.09 -7.16 9.50
C VAL A 64 -15.36 -6.90 10.81
N LEU A 65 -14.10 -7.36 10.93
CA LEU A 65 -13.28 -7.08 12.12
C LEU A 65 -13.04 -5.59 12.32
N GLU A 66 -12.89 -4.83 11.23
CA GLU A 66 -12.70 -3.39 11.24
C GLU A 66 -14.01 -2.60 11.36
N GLY A 67 -15.16 -3.25 11.26
CA GLY A 67 -16.47 -2.58 11.26
C GLY A 67 -16.87 -1.93 9.93
N PHE A 68 -16.17 -2.26 8.82
CA PHE A 68 -16.47 -1.76 7.46
C PHE A 68 -17.47 -2.64 6.73
N LEU A 69 -18.72 -2.66 7.18
CA LEU A 69 -19.73 -3.58 6.67
C LEU A 69 -20.07 -3.36 5.19
N GLY A 70 -20.07 -2.11 4.72
CA GLY A 70 -20.29 -1.80 3.31
C GLY A 70 -19.17 -2.33 2.39
N HIS A 71 -17.92 -2.30 2.85
CA HIS A 71 -16.80 -2.92 2.14
C HIS A 71 -16.89 -4.44 2.19
N ALA A 72 -17.27 -5.00 3.33
CA ALA A 72 -17.52 -6.44 3.46
C ALA A 72 -18.55 -6.91 2.42
N GLU A 73 -19.64 -6.19 2.23
CA GLU A 73 -20.66 -6.55 1.25
C GLU A 73 -20.16 -6.51 -0.20
N GLN A 74 -19.30 -5.54 -0.54
CA GLN A 74 -18.65 -5.54 -1.86
C GLN A 74 -17.81 -6.80 -2.11
N ALA A 75 -17.12 -7.28 -1.09
CA ALA A 75 -16.39 -8.55 -1.15
C ALA A 75 -17.34 -9.73 -1.24
N ASN A 76 -18.40 -9.76 -0.43
CA ASN A 76 -19.39 -10.85 -0.36
C ASN A 76 -20.11 -11.07 -1.69
N ILE A 77 -20.45 -10.00 -2.41
CA ILE A 77 -21.06 -10.09 -3.76
C ILE A 77 -20.14 -10.88 -4.70
N ARG A 78 -18.84 -10.66 -4.64
CA ARG A 78 -17.87 -11.37 -5.49
C ARG A 78 -17.69 -12.82 -5.04
N VAL A 79 -17.68 -13.08 -3.74
CA VAL A 79 -17.65 -14.45 -3.19
C VAL A 79 -18.85 -15.24 -3.70
N ARG A 80 -20.05 -14.69 -3.60
CA ARG A 80 -21.28 -15.33 -4.12
C ARG A 80 -21.23 -15.56 -5.63
N ARG A 81 -20.74 -14.57 -6.37
CA ARG A 81 -20.70 -14.62 -7.84
C ARG A 81 -19.71 -15.65 -8.36
N TYR A 82 -18.55 -15.79 -7.74
CA TYR A 82 -17.43 -16.56 -8.25
C TYR A 82 -17.21 -17.89 -7.51
N GLY A 83 -18.12 -18.30 -6.65
CA GLY A 83 -18.08 -19.61 -6.02
C GLY A 83 -17.07 -19.76 -4.90
N GLY A 84 -16.79 -18.68 -4.17
CA GLY A 84 -15.96 -18.72 -2.98
C GLY A 84 -16.49 -19.65 -1.91
N ARG A 85 -15.64 -19.99 -0.95
CA ARG A 85 -16.03 -20.77 0.21
C ARG A 85 -17.09 -20.03 1.00
N ASN A 86 -17.82 -20.78 1.80
CA ASN A 86 -18.85 -20.26 2.66
C ASN A 86 -18.26 -19.24 3.66
N VAL A 87 -18.45 -17.97 3.39
CA VAL A 87 -18.13 -16.90 4.33
C VAL A 87 -19.42 -16.62 5.10
N PRO A 88 -19.45 -16.80 6.43
CA PRO A 88 -20.68 -16.67 7.21
C PRO A 88 -21.42 -15.36 6.98
N TYR A 89 -20.69 -14.30 6.71
CA TYR A 89 -21.23 -12.95 6.45
C TYR A 89 -21.76 -12.76 5.02
N ALA A 90 -21.35 -13.59 4.08
CA ALA A 90 -21.81 -13.50 2.70
C ALA A 90 -23.24 -14.06 2.53
N GLN A 91 -23.72 -14.83 3.48
CA GLN A 91 -25.05 -15.44 3.46
C GLN A 91 -26.13 -14.58 4.12
N ALA A 92 -25.75 -13.56 4.89
CA ALA A 92 -26.69 -12.76 5.67
C ALA A 92 -27.42 -11.67 4.87
N ALA A 93 -27.31 -11.65 3.54
CA ALA A 93 -27.89 -10.64 2.66
C ALA A 93 -28.90 -11.24 1.65
N GLU A 94 -29.66 -12.26 2.05
CA GLU A 94 -30.89 -12.67 1.37
C GLU A 94 -32.11 -12.04 2.02
#